data_5f80f4820f30bdbd491cb6a704e7c88c
#
_entry.id   5f80f4820f30bdbd491cb6a704e7c88c
#
_cell.length_a   1.000
_cell.length_b   1.000
_cell.length_c   1.000
_cell.angle_alpha   90.00
_cell.angle_beta   90.00
_cell.angle_gamma   90.00
#
_symmetry.space_group_name_H-M   'P 1'
#
loop_
_entity.id
_entity.type
_entity.pdbx_description
1 polymer ?
#
loop_
_entity_poly.entity_id
_entity_poly.type
_entity_poly.pdbx_seq_one_letter_code
_entity_poly.pdbx_strand_id
1 'polypeptide(L)'
;MALSHGSLPFKEQIDYFRGKVELSTRSWTDVYTSEHDNAFVVAGAVKRDLLADLRGAVEKSIASGTTLEQFRKDFDQVVGKHGWQYQGERGWRTNVIWETNLRQSYNAGREAQMADPELRKRRPYGIYRHGDSAHPRPMHLAWNGTTLHLDDPWWATHTPQNGWGCKCKKFMASARDIERQGLTIGPAPAIEWEDRVIGKNSPNGPRTVRVPKGIDPGFEYAPGQSRVAPAVPPLRAYDPLPQPIPGAKYSATTAGLPNRRLPDAMPTPRTVLANRVLPAGLTDQQYLDEFLGEFGATESAPAVFKDVIGDAVVIGRGMFSNTPTGPLLIKRSGVARELPLLADTLKAPDEVWVRLEWLEGQSKAVVRRRYLRRFKVEGQPIPALAVFEVGDDGWAGVSSFVPEADSTEYLEQLRLGVLLYSRPE
;
A
#
# COMPACT_ATOMS: atom_id res chain seq x y z
N MET A 1 -12.61 7.90 31.05
CA MET A 1 -11.67 9.03 31.29
C MET A 1 -11.21 9.52 29.93
N ALA A 2 -11.50 10.77 29.61
CA ALA A 2 -10.92 11.43 28.46
C ALA A 2 -9.41 11.52 28.70
N LEU A 3 -8.59 10.99 27.80
CA LEU A 3 -7.16 11.21 27.82
C LEU A 3 -6.91 12.67 27.45
N SER A 4 -6.94 13.52 28.45
CA SER A 4 -6.58 14.92 28.32
C SER A 4 -5.12 15.08 28.73
N HIS A 5 -4.37 15.70 27.85
CA HIS A 5 -3.27 16.61 28.12
C HIS A 5 -1.89 16.06 28.46
N GLY A 6 -0.98 16.34 27.59
CA GLY A 6 0.45 16.29 27.80
C GLY A 6 1.16 15.04 27.28
N SER A 7 0.45 14.11 26.67
CA SER A 7 1.14 13.08 25.88
C SER A 7 1.68 13.72 24.60
N LEU A 8 2.96 13.57 24.36
CA LEU A 8 3.56 13.90 23.06
C LEU A 8 2.73 13.25 21.96
N PRO A 9 2.51 13.94 20.82
CA PRO A 9 1.81 13.35 19.68
C PRO A 9 2.48 12.03 19.33
N PHE A 10 1.69 10.98 19.09
CA PHE A 10 2.22 9.69 18.66
C PHE A 10 2.65 9.80 17.18
N LYS A 11 3.91 10.18 16.99
CA LYS A 11 4.45 10.54 15.68
C LYS A 11 4.28 9.45 14.65
N GLU A 12 4.58 8.20 14.98
CA GLU A 12 4.49 7.05 14.07
C GLU A 12 3.05 6.80 13.61
N GLN A 13 2.06 7.01 14.49
CA GLN A 13 0.64 6.95 14.13
C GLN A 13 0.26 8.04 13.13
N ILE A 14 0.70 9.28 13.41
CA ILE A 14 0.41 10.44 12.58
C ILE A 14 1.05 10.28 11.20
N ASP A 15 2.33 9.91 11.16
CA ASP A 15 3.08 9.72 9.92
C ASP A 15 2.48 8.59 9.06
N TYR A 16 2.11 7.47 9.71
CA TYR A 16 1.41 6.39 9.03
C TYR A 16 0.11 6.88 8.38
N PHE A 17 -0.73 7.61 9.12
CA PHE A 17 -2.01 8.08 8.58
C PHE A 17 -1.81 9.11 7.47
N ARG A 18 -0.87 10.03 7.62
CA ARG A 18 -0.53 11.05 6.63
C ARG A 18 0.02 10.47 5.33
N GLY A 19 0.71 9.35 5.40
CA GLY A 19 1.22 8.65 4.23
C GLY A 19 0.17 7.90 3.42
N LYS A 20 -1.11 7.86 3.83
CA LYS A 20 -2.18 7.26 3.04
C LYS A 20 -2.62 8.18 1.92
N VAL A 21 -3.02 7.57 0.80
CA VAL A 21 -3.57 8.28 -0.36
C VAL A 21 -5.08 8.14 -0.38
N GLU A 22 -5.80 9.22 -0.68
CA GLU A 22 -7.24 9.16 -0.86
C GLU A 22 -7.61 8.40 -2.13
N LEU A 23 -8.24 7.25 -1.98
CA LEU A 23 -8.75 6.46 -3.09
C LEU A 23 -10.26 6.30 -2.99
N SER A 24 -10.95 6.67 -4.06
CA SER A 24 -12.40 6.54 -4.13
C SER A 24 -12.82 5.09 -4.25
N THR A 25 -13.79 4.69 -3.43
CA THR A 25 -14.34 3.34 -3.42
C THR A 25 -15.87 3.37 -3.38
N ARG A 26 -16.49 2.37 -3.99
CA ARG A 26 -17.95 2.18 -3.94
C ARG A 26 -18.36 1.27 -2.80
N SER A 27 -17.48 0.34 -2.43
CA SER A 27 -17.71 -0.66 -1.39
C SER A 27 -16.50 -0.77 -0.46
N TRP A 28 -16.72 -1.21 0.76
CA TRP A 28 -15.65 -1.53 1.71
C TRP A 28 -14.78 -2.72 1.24
N THR A 29 -15.30 -3.53 0.32
CA THR A 29 -14.59 -4.67 -0.25
C THR A 29 -13.63 -4.30 -1.38
N ASP A 30 -13.62 -3.05 -1.84
CA ASP A 30 -12.79 -2.61 -2.96
C ASP A 30 -11.31 -2.51 -2.54
N VAL A 31 -11.04 -2.06 -1.32
CA VAL A 31 -9.72 -2.10 -0.68
C VAL A 31 -9.75 -3.16 0.42
N TYR A 32 -8.76 -4.04 0.48
CA TYR A 32 -8.81 -5.21 1.35
C TYR A 32 -7.45 -5.46 2.03
N THR A 33 -7.44 -5.82 3.31
CA THR A 33 -6.26 -6.14 4.13
C THR A 33 -5.15 -5.06 4.06
N SER A 34 -3.90 -5.43 3.78
CA SER A 34 -2.71 -4.57 3.78
C SER A 34 -2.78 -3.38 2.80
N GLU A 35 -3.66 -3.43 1.80
CA GLU A 35 -3.91 -2.27 0.92
C GLU A 35 -4.39 -1.04 1.70
N HIS A 36 -5.03 -1.25 2.85
CA HIS A 36 -5.37 -0.17 3.78
C HIS A 36 -4.16 0.53 4.39
N ASP A 37 -2.97 -0.04 4.34
CA ASP A 37 -1.75 0.64 4.78
C ASP A 37 -1.41 1.82 3.87
N ASN A 38 -1.78 1.72 2.58
CA ASN A 38 -1.48 2.71 1.55
C ASN A 38 -2.67 3.62 1.22
N ALA A 39 -3.91 3.17 1.46
CA ALA A 39 -5.11 3.88 1.05
C ALA A 39 -5.95 4.38 2.24
N PHE A 40 -6.39 5.66 2.16
CA PHE A 40 -7.52 6.15 2.93
C PHE A 40 -8.77 6.05 2.08
N VAL A 41 -9.74 5.30 2.55
CA VAL A 41 -11.00 5.05 1.85
C VAL A 41 -12.19 5.20 2.78
N VAL A 42 -13.29 5.69 2.25
CA VAL A 42 -14.61 5.67 2.90
C VAL A 42 -15.60 5.14 1.88
N ALA A 43 -16.12 3.95 2.10
CA ALA A 43 -17.02 3.29 1.16
C ALA A 43 -18.18 4.20 0.73
N GLY A 44 -18.35 4.40 -0.57
CA GLY A 44 -19.35 5.30 -1.14
C GLY A 44 -18.97 6.78 -1.21
N ALA A 45 -17.82 7.19 -0.65
CA ALA A 45 -17.27 8.54 -0.84
C ALA A 45 -16.46 8.59 -2.14
N VAL A 46 -17.17 8.79 -3.26
CA VAL A 46 -16.57 8.72 -4.59
C VAL A 46 -15.98 10.04 -5.08
N LYS A 47 -16.37 11.18 -4.49
CA LYS A 47 -15.83 12.50 -4.84
C LYS A 47 -14.54 12.75 -4.06
N ARG A 48 -13.49 13.19 -4.74
CA ARG A 48 -12.18 13.44 -4.13
C ARG A 48 -12.23 14.47 -3.00
N ASP A 49 -12.88 15.60 -3.25
CA ASP A 49 -12.93 16.69 -2.26
C ASP A 49 -13.69 16.27 -0.99
N LEU A 50 -14.77 15.48 -1.14
CA LEU A 50 -15.47 14.87 -0.02
C LEU A 50 -14.53 13.96 0.79
N LEU A 51 -13.78 13.10 0.09
CA LEU A 51 -12.87 12.15 0.73
C LEU A 51 -11.71 12.87 1.44
N ALA A 52 -11.18 13.94 0.83
CA ALA A 52 -10.15 14.79 1.44
C ALA A 52 -10.66 15.49 2.71
N ASP A 53 -11.86 16.03 2.71
CA ASP A 53 -12.46 16.65 3.90
C ASP A 53 -12.71 15.62 5.02
N LEU A 54 -13.19 14.42 4.68
CA LEU A 54 -13.34 13.31 5.65
C LEU A 54 -11.99 12.88 6.24
N ARG A 55 -10.95 12.80 5.39
CA ARG A 55 -9.59 12.50 5.82
C ARG A 55 -9.08 13.56 6.79
N GLY A 56 -9.26 14.85 6.47
CA GLY A 56 -8.86 15.96 7.34
C GLY A 56 -9.53 15.88 8.72
N ALA A 57 -10.82 15.52 8.79
CA ALA A 57 -11.53 15.34 10.05
C ALA A 57 -10.98 14.17 10.88
N VAL A 58 -10.61 13.05 10.25
CA VAL A 58 -9.97 11.91 10.91
C VAL A 58 -8.54 12.28 11.35
N GLU A 59 -7.75 12.92 10.49
CA GLU A 59 -6.38 13.37 10.82
C GLU A 59 -6.36 14.31 12.02
N LYS A 60 -7.30 15.25 12.07
CA LYS A 60 -7.48 16.13 13.23
C LYS A 60 -7.70 15.35 14.52
N SER A 61 -8.50 14.28 14.46
CA SER A 61 -8.74 13.41 15.63
C SER A 61 -7.47 12.66 16.03
N ILE A 62 -6.67 12.17 15.09
CA ILE A 62 -5.41 11.46 15.37
C ILE A 62 -4.36 12.42 15.92
N ALA A 63 -4.16 13.58 15.29
CA ALA A 63 -3.08 14.50 15.62
C ALA A 63 -3.37 15.35 16.88
N SER A 64 -4.64 15.71 17.12
CA SER A 64 -5.05 16.62 18.20
C SER A 64 -5.88 15.94 19.29
N GLY A 65 -6.15 14.63 19.18
CA GLY A 65 -6.91 13.88 20.18
C GLY A 65 -8.37 14.33 20.31
N THR A 66 -9.01 14.81 19.22
CA THR A 66 -10.40 15.25 19.27
C THR A 66 -11.35 14.06 19.49
N THR A 67 -12.45 14.34 20.18
CA THR A 67 -13.42 13.31 20.55
C THR A 67 -14.28 12.86 19.36
N LEU A 68 -14.92 11.70 19.50
CA LEU A 68 -15.91 11.21 18.51
C LEU A 68 -17.03 12.24 18.31
N GLU A 69 -17.44 12.94 19.35
CA GLU A 69 -18.51 13.94 19.25
C GLU A 69 -18.09 15.16 18.42
N GLN A 70 -16.83 15.58 18.55
CA GLN A 70 -16.31 16.62 17.68
C GLN A 70 -16.16 16.13 16.23
N PHE A 71 -15.70 14.90 16.04
CA PHE A 71 -15.65 14.30 14.70
C PHE A 71 -17.03 14.22 14.05
N ARG A 72 -18.08 13.92 14.82
CA ARG A 72 -19.48 13.92 14.33
C ARG A 72 -19.93 15.28 13.82
N LYS A 73 -19.53 16.36 14.50
CA LYS A 73 -19.82 17.73 14.05
C LYS A 73 -19.09 18.04 12.73
N ASP A 74 -17.81 17.71 12.69
CA ASP A 74 -16.99 17.90 11.47
C ASP A 74 -17.57 17.06 10.30
N PHE A 75 -18.00 15.82 10.56
CA PHE A 75 -18.64 14.94 9.58
C PHE A 75 -19.95 15.55 9.04
N ASP A 76 -20.82 16.08 9.90
CA ASP A 76 -22.07 16.70 9.47
C ASP A 76 -21.82 17.91 8.57
N GLN A 77 -20.80 18.72 8.87
CA GLN A 77 -20.40 19.85 8.02
C GLN A 77 -19.92 19.37 6.64
N VAL A 78 -19.10 18.32 6.60
CA VAL A 78 -18.63 17.72 5.35
C VAL A 78 -19.79 17.16 4.52
N VAL A 79 -20.70 16.41 5.16
CA VAL A 79 -21.91 15.87 4.50
C VAL A 79 -22.77 16.99 3.93
N GLY A 80 -23.01 18.05 4.70
CA GLY A 80 -23.79 19.22 4.26
C GLY A 80 -23.14 19.95 3.09
N LYS A 81 -21.81 20.20 3.18
CA LYS A 81 -21.03 20.87 2.13
C LYS A 81 -21.07 20.14 0.78
N HIS A 82 -21.00 18.81 0.79
CA HIS A 82 -20.90 18.01 -0.43
C HIS A 82 -22.23 17.38 -0.88
N GLY A 83 -23.30 17.52 -0.09
CA GLY A 83 -24.60 16.88 -0.35
C GLY A 83 -24.49 15.35 -0.41
N TRP A 84 -23.63 14.74 0.42
CA TRP A 84 -23.35 13.32 0.34
C TRP A 84 -24.45 12.46 0.93
N GLN A 85 -24.99 11.58 0.11
CA GLN A 85 -25.95 10.55 0.53
C GLN A 85 -25.19 9.26 0.87
N TYR A 86 -25.07 8.93 2.15
CA TYR A 86 -24.36 7.75 2.61
C TYR A 86 -25.30 6.65 3.10
N GLN A 87 -24.80 5.42 3.16
CA GLN A 87 -25.54 4.27 3.66
C GLN A 87 -25.38 4.13 5.18
N GLY A 88 -26.44 3.69 5.86
CA GLY A 88 -26.48 3.41 7.30
C GLY A 88 -26.73 4.65 8.17
N GLU A 89 -27.01 4.38 9.46
CA GLU A 89 -27.29 5.41 10.44
C GLU A 89 -26.04 6.26 10.75
N ARG A 90 -26.26 7.58 10.97
CA ARG A 90 -25.20 8.54 11.29
C ARG A 90 -24.29 8.08 12.43
N GLY A 91 -24.90 7.60 13.53
CA GLY A 91 -24.16 7.15 14.70
C GLY A 91 -23.23 6.00 14.42
N TRP A 92 -23.74 5.00 13.70
CA TRP A 92 -22.94 3.85 13.26
C TRP A 92 -21.86 4.27 12.25
N ARG A 93 -22.23 5.04 11.23
CA ARG A 93 -21.31 5.46 10.17
C ARG A 93 -20.13 6.24 10.69
N THR A 94 -20.40 7.24 11.53
CA THR A 94 -19.35 8.08 12.13
C THR A 94 -18.44 7.26 13.05
N ASN A 95 -19.02 6.33 13.84
CA ASN A 95 -18.25 5.46 14.71
C ASN A 95 -17.31 4.56 13.92
N VAL A 96 -17.81 3.91 12.85
CA VAL A 96 -16.99 3.03 12.00
C VAL A 96 -15.84 3.79 11.35
N ILE A 97 -16.10 4.96 10.76
CA ILE A 97 -15.03 5.77 10.12
C ILE A 97 -14.00 6.20 11.14
N TRP A 98 -14.43 6.78 12.25
CA TRP A 98 -13.56 7.34 13.26
C TRP A 98 -12.77 6.26 14.01
N GLU A 99 -13.45 5.29 14.60
CA GLU A 99 -12.84 4.29 15.47
C GLU A 99 -11.89 3.36 14.71
N THR A 100 -12.27 2.91 13.51
CA THR A 100 -11.44 2.03 12.70
C THR A 100 -10.13 2.73 12.30
N ASN A 101 -10.20 3.96 11.81
CA ASN A 101 -9.00 4.69 11.41
C ASN A 101 -8.08 5.01 12.59
N LEU A 102 -8.64 5.44 13.75
CA LEU A 102 -7.84 5.71 14.93
C LEU A 102 -7.12 4.46 15.43
N ARG A 103 -7.81 3.32 15.48
CA ARG A 103 -7.22 2.07 16.00
C ARG A 103 -6.21 1.45 15.05
N GLN A 104 -6.54 1.43 13.75
CA GLN A 104 -5.61 0.92 12.75
C GLN A 104 -4.33 1.75 12.69
N SER A 105 -4.45 3.08 12.66
CA SER A 105 -3.27 3.95 12.66
C SER A 105 -2.46 3.84 13.95
N TYR A 106 -3.12 3.72 15.12
CA TYR A 106 -2.44 3.49 16.39
C TYR A 106 -1.64 2.18 16.37
N ASN A 107 -2.27 1.08 15.93
CA ASN A 107 -1.61 -0.21 15.87
C ASN A 107 -0.48 -0.22 14.84
N ALA A 108 -0.65 0.43 13.69
CA ALA A 108 0.42 0.61 12.70
C ALA A 108 1.62 1.39 13.26
N GLY A 109 1.36 2.48 14.01
CA GLY A 109 2.42 3.20 14.71
C GLY A 109 3.13 2.33 15.76
N ARG A 110 2.40 1.45 16.44
CA ARG A 110 3.01 0.48 17.39
C ARG A 110 3.84 -0.57 16.65
N GLU A 111 3.40 -1.07 15.51
CA GLU A 111 4.19 -1.99 14.68
C GLU A 111 5.47 -1.32 14.18
N ALA A 112 5.42 -0.04 13.79
CA ALA A 112 6.60 0.72 13.42
C ALA A 112 7.62 0.81 14.57
N GLN A 113 7.16 1.08 15.80
CA GLN A 113 8.04 1.05 16.98
C GLN A 113 8.58 -0.37 17.26
N MET A 114 7.73 -1.40 17.09
CA MET A 114 8.14 -2.79 17.28
C MET A 114 9.13 -3.27 16.22
N ALA A 115 9.21 -2.60 15.08
CA ALA A 115 10.20 -2.89 14.04
C ALA A 115 11.59 -2.32 14.35
N ASP A 116 11.74 -1.40 15.32
CA ASP A 116 13.03 -0.84 15.70
C ASP A 116 13.98 -1.93 16.21
N PRO A 117 15.18 -2.12 15.59
CA PRO A 117 16.07 -3.21 15.93
C PRO A 117 16.58 -3.17 17.38
N GLU A 118 16.81 -1.99 17.94
CA GLU A 118 17.30 -1.85 19.31
C GLU A 118 16.21 -2.13 20.35
N LEU A 119 14.98 -1.77 20.07
CA LEU A 119 13.84 -2.13 20.90
C LEU A 119 13.58 -3.64 20.84
N ARG A 120 13.67 -4.26 19.64
CA ARG A 120 13.48 -5.70 19.47
C ARG A 120 14.50 -6.53 20.25
N LYS A 121 15.78 -6.13 20.27
CA LYS A 121 16.81 -6.82 21.09
C LYS A 121 16.45 -6.85 22.56
N ARG A 122 15.86 -5.80 23.09
CA ARG A 122 15.50 -5.67 24.51
C ARG A 122 14.13 -6.26 24.83
N ARG A 123 13.22 -6.26 23.88
CA ARG A 123 11.80 -6.66 24.01
C ARG A 123 11.37 -7.51 22.82
N PRO A 124 11.86 -8.74 22.70
CA PRO A 124 11.64 -9.57 21.53
C PRO A 124 10.26 -10.24 21.48
N TYR A 125 9.42 -10.06 22.49
CA TYR A 125 8.14 -10.75 22.59
C TYR A 125 6.97 -9.77 22.41
N GLY A 126 5.89 -10.29 21.81
CA GLY A 126 4.58 -9.64 21.73
C GLY A 126 3.59 -10.30 22.69
N ILE A 127 2.75 -9.50 23.34
CA ILE A 127 1.65 -9.97 24.19
C ILE A 127 0.34 -9.48 23.58
N TYR A 128 -0.57 -10.41 23.26
CA TYR A 128 -1.94 -10.07 22.87
C TYR A 128 -2.75 -9.68 24.10
N ARG A 129 -3.42 -8.54 24.07
CA ARG A 129 -4.29 -8.09 25.15
C ARG A 129 -5.68 -7.79 24.63
N HIS A 130 -6.66 -8.50 25.18
CA HIS A 130 -8.05 -8.17 24.96
C HIS A 130 -8.36 -6.80 25.52
N GLY A 131 -9.07 -5.96 24.77
CA GLY A 131 -9.51 -4.64 25.22
C GLY A 131 -10.93 -4.70 25.77
N ASP A 132 -11.26 -3.74 26.65
CA ASP A 132 -12.61 -3.62 27.22
C ASP A 132 -13.66 -3.44 26.12
N SER A 133 -14.55 -4.42 26.01
CA SER A 133 -15.68 -4.41 25.09
C SER A 133 -16.93 -4.80 25.82
N ALA A 134 -18.05 -4.11 25.56
CA ALA A 134 -19.35 -4.49 26.08
C ALA A 134 -19.81 -5.86 25.51
N HIS A 135 -19.34 -6.21 24.31
CA HIS A 135 -19.66 -7.46 23.62
C HIS A 135 -18.35 -8.13 23.15
N PRO A 136 -17.63 -8.79 24.07
CA PRO A 136 -16.34 -9.41 23.75
C PRO A 136 -16.54 -10.62 22.82
N ARG A 137 -15.65 -10.74 21.82
CA ARG A 137 -15.65 -11.92 20.96
C ARG A 137 -14.95 -13.08 21.68
N PRO A 138 -15.53 -14.29 21.72
CA PRO A 138 -14.95 -15.43 22.45
C PRO A 138 -13.51 -15.75 22.07
N MET A 139 -13.20 -15.73 20.75
CA MET A 139 -11.83 -15.99 20.27
C MET A 139 -10.84 -14.92 20.77
N HIS A 140 -11.23 -13.63 20.78
CA HIS A 140 -10.37 -12.57 21.29
C HIS A 140 -10.11 -12.67 22.80
N LEU A 141 -11.08 -13.21 23.55
CA LEU A 141 -10.88 -13.53 24.97
C LEU A 141 -9.90 -14.70 25.13
N ALA A 142 -10.06 -15.74 24.31
CA ALA A 142 -9.16 -16.91 24.33
C ALA A 142 -7.71 -16.54 23.98
N TRP A 143 -7.50 -15.54 23.12
CA TRP A 143 -6.17 -15.07 22.77
C TRP A 143 -5.55 -14.13 23.82
N ASN A 144 -6.31 -13.68 24.83
CA ASN A 144 -5.79 -12.76 25.84
C ASN A 144 -4.66 -13.40 26.64
N GLY A 145 -3.51 -12.74 26.66
CA GLY A 145 -2.30 -13.24 27.32
C GLY A 145 -1.40 -14.08 26.43
N THR A 146 -1.80 -14.40 25.19
CA THR A 146 -0.92 -15.06 24.22
C THR A 146 0.36 -14.27 24.09
N THR A 147 1.50 -14.92 24.36
CA THR A 147 2.84 -14.32 24.41
C THR A 147 3.76 -15.08 23.49
N LEU A 148 4.20 -14.47 22.40
CA LEU A 148 4.99 -15.07 21.34
C LEU A 148 6.18 -14.20 20.99
N HIS A 149 7.19 -14.77 20.35
CA HIS A 149 8.24 -13.97 19.72
C HIS A 149 7.63 -13.03 18.67
N LEU A 150 8.19 -11.83 18.52
CA LEU A 150 7.65 -10.85 17.54
C LEU A 150 7.73 -11.33 16.08
N ASP A 151 8.61 -12.30 15.79
CA ASP A 151 8.75 -12.92 14.47
C ASP A 151 7.82 -14.12 14.26
N ASP A 152 7.01 -14.47 15.26
CA ASP A 152 6.08 -15.59 15.11
C ASP A 152 5.06 -15.29 14.00
N PRO A 153 4.89 -16.20 13.01
CA PRO A 153 3.99 -15.99 11.87
C PRO A 153 2.53 -15.79 12.26
N TRP A 154 2.12 -16.16 13.47
CA TRP A 154 0.78 -15.90 13.99
C TRP A 154 0.44 -14.42 13.97
N TRP A 155 1.41 -13.55 14.22
CA TRP A 155 1.22 -12.09 14.20
C TRP A 155 0.88 -11.55 12.81
N ALA A 156 1.23 -12.25 11.75
CA ALA A 156 0.94 -11.78 10.39
C ALA A 156 -0.57 -11.58 10.16
N THR A 157 -1.41 -12.37 10.82
CA THR A 157 -2.87 -12.30 10.68
C THR A 157 -3.59 -11.89 11.96
N HIS A 158 -2.99 -12.09 13.15
CA HIS A 158 -3.64 -11.89 14.44
C HIS A 158 -3.18 -10.62 15.18
N THR A 159 -2.31 -9.81 14.57
CA THR A 159 -2.02 -8.47 15.12
C THR A 159 -3.32 -7.64 15.16
N PRO A 160 -3.75 -7.12 16.33
CA PRO A 160 -4.93 -6.27 16.39
C PRO A 160 -4.79 -5.00 15.51
N GLN A 161 -5.85 -4.54 14.93
CA GLN A 161 -7.28 -4.74 15.16
C GLN A 161 -7.78 -5.93 14.34
N ASN A 162 -8.52 -6.85 14.96
CA ASN A 162 -8.96 -8.10 14.34
C ASN A 162 -10.45 -8.08 13.93
N GLY A 163 -11.04 -6.91 13.80
CA GLY A 163 -12.41 -6.77 13.35
C GLY A 163 -13.02 -5.41 13.69
N TRP A 164 -14.22 -5.17 13.20
CA TRP A 164 -14.96 -3.95 13.43
C TRP A 164 -15.23 -3.73 14.93
N GLY A 165 -14.84 -2.56 15.44
CA GLY A 165 -15.00 -2.21 16.86
C GLY A 165 -14.09 -3.00 17.83
N CYS A 166 -13.14 -3.79 17.32
CA CYS A 166 -12.17 -4.50 18.15
C CYS A 166 -11.27 -3.51 18.92
N LYS A 167 -11.10 -3.74 20.23
CA LYS A 167 -10.29 -2.90 21.12
C LYS A 167 -9.02 -3.59 21.60
N CYS A 168 -8.70 -4.75 21.07
CA CYS A 168 -7.51 -5.50 21.41
C CYS A 168 -6.24 -4.75 21.02
N LYS A 169 -5.12 -5.08 21.69
CA LYS A 169 -3.82 -4.43 21.49
C LYS A 169 -2.71 -5.46 21.54
N LYS A 170 -1.59 -5.16 20.92
CA LYS A 170 -0.34 -5.90 21.03
C LYS A 170 0.68 -5.03 21.76
N PHE A 171 1.39 -5.61 22.72
CA PHE A 171 2.41 -4.93 23.51
C PHE A 171 3.73 -5.68 23.39
N MET A 172 4.84 -4.93 23.27
CA MET A 172 6.19 -5.50 23.41
C MET A 172 6.50 -5.85 24.86
N ALA A 173 7.23 -6.95 25.06
CA ALA A 173 7.70 -7.37 26.38
C ALA A 173 9.14 -7.93 26.30
N SER A 174 9.88 -7.70 27.39
CA SER A 174 11.11 -8.41 27.70
C SER A 174 10.78 -9.73 28.44
N ALA A 175 11.73 -10.66 28.54
CA ALA A 175 11.59 -11.87 29.35
C ALA A 175 11.20 -11.54 30.80
N ARG A 176 11.82 -10.49 31.38
CA ARG A 176 11.51 -10.03 32.74
C ARG A 176 10.08 -9.51 32.89
N ASP A 177 9.54 -8.84 31.85
CA ASP A 177 8.15 -8.36 31.86
C ASP A 177 7.17 -9.53 31.85
N ILE A 178 7.49 -10.59 31.11
CA ILE A 178 6.69 -11.83 31.01
C ILE A 178 6.67 -12.54 32.36
N GLU A 179 7.83 -12.74 32.95
CA GLU A 179 7.96 -13.35 34.28
C GLU A 179 7.17 -12.57 35.33
N ARG A 180 7.36 -11.25 35.41
CA ARG A 180 6.65 -10.35 36.34
C ARG A 180 5.13 -10.42 36.20
N GLN A 181 4.62 -10.67 34.97
CA GLN A 181 3.19 -10.77 34.71
C GLN A 181 2.65 -12.21 34.86
N GLY A 182 3.50 -13.18 35.21
CA GLY A 182 3.11 -14.60 35.32
C GLY A 182 2.65 -15.20 33.98
N LEU A 183 3.17 -14.68 32.87
CA LEU A 183 2.85 -15.17 31.54
C LEU A 183 3.87 -16.24 31.09
N THR A 184 3.45 -17.08 30.17
CA THR A 184 4.31 -18.09 29.57
C THR A 184 4.51 -17.80 28.08
N ILE A 185 5.76 -17.87 27.64
CA ILE A 185 6.05 -17.89 26.20
C ILE A 185 5.64 -19.27 25.72
N GLY A 186 4.63 -19.32 24.89
CA GLY A 186 4.03 -20.59 24.47
C GLY A 186 4.10 -20.79 22.96
N PRO A 187 3.65 -21.93 22.48
CA PRO A 187 3.36 -22.09 21.07
C PRO A 187 2.21 -21.16 20.68
N ALA A 188 2.22 -20.73 19.43
CA ALA A 188 1.11 -19.96 18.87
C ALA A 188 -0.19 -20.78 18.93
N PRO A 189 -1.34 -20.16 19.24
CA PRO A 189 -2.62 -20.81 19.06
C PRO A 189 -2.80 -21.32 17.64
N ALA A 190 -3.42 -22.49 17.49
CA ALA A 190 -3.72 -23.05 16.18
C ALA A 190 -4.62 -22.09 15.39
N ILE A 191 -4.31 -21.89 14.11
CA ILE A 191 -5.10 -21.04 13.21
C ILE A 191 -6.11 -21.92 12.48
N GLU A 192 -7.38 -21.80 12.85
CA GLU A 192 -8.48 -22.38 12.10
C GLU A 192 -8.92 -21.38 11.02
N TRP A 193 -9.01 -21.86 9.79
CA TRP A 193 -9.45 -21.03 8.66
C TRP A 193 -10.89 -21.34 8.28
N GLU A 194 -11.65 -20.31 7.95
CA GLU A 194 -13.02 -20.43 7.44
C GLU A 194 -13.24 -19.60 6.18
N ASP A 195 -14.13 -20.06 5.32
CA ASP A 195 -14.55 -19.34 4.13
C ASP A 195 -15.71 -18.40 4.46
N ARG A 196 -15.60 -17.16 4.10
CA ARG A 196 -16.61 -16.11 4.33
C ARG A 196 -16.98 -15.42 3.03
N VAL A 197 -18.28 -15.28 2.78
CA VAL A 197 -18.78 -14.52 1.62
C VAL A 197 -18.91 -13.07 2.01
N ILE A 198 -18.20 -12.19 1.30
CA ILE A 198 -18.23 -10.74 1.46
C ILE A 198 -18.80 -10.07 0.22
N GLY A 199 -19.18 -8.79 0.34
CA GLY A 199 -19.56 -7.97 -0.81
C GLY A 199 -20.92 -8.33 -1.42
N LYS A 200 -21.86 -8.94 -0.68
CA LYS A 200 -23.20 -9.28 -1.19
C LYS A 200 -23.93 -8.09 -1.84
N ASN A 201 -23.68 -6.87 -1.31
CA ASN A 201 -24.25 -5.63 -1.81
C ASN A 201 -23.20 -4.75 -2.52
N SER A 202 -22.04 -5.31 -2.86
CA SER A 202 -21.00 -4.59 -3.59
C SER A 202 -21.36 -4.51 -5.08
N PRO A 203 -21.06 -3.38 -5.76
CA PRO A 203 -21.18 -3.30 -7.22
C PRO A 203 -20.38 -4.36 -7.97
N ASN A 204 -19.29 -4.85 -7.34
CA ASN A 204 -18.44 -5.90 -7.91
C ASN A 204 -18.94 -7.33 -7.61
N GLY A 205 -20.11 -7.44 -6.96
CA GLY A 205 -20.71 -8.72 -6.57
C GLY A 205 -20.05 -9.38 -5.35
N PRO A 206 -20.62 -10.50 -4.90
CA PRO A 206 -20.10 -11.28 -3.78
C PRO A 206 -18.83 -12.05 -4.18
N ARG A 207 -17.93 -12.22 -3.23
CA ARG A 207 -16.77 -13.11 -3.35
C ARG A 207 -16.51 -13.86 -2.06
N THR A 208 -15.94 -15.05 -2.16
CA THR A 208 -15.49 -15.81 -1.02
C THR A 208 -14.06 -15.43 -0.67
N VAL A 209 -13.80 -15.19 0.60
CA VAL A 209 -12.48 -14.95 1.18
C VAL A 209 -12.22 -15.95 2.28
N ARG A 210 -10.97 -16.38 2.43
CA ARG A 210 -10.55 -17.30 3.47
C ARG A 210 -9.89 -16.52 4.60
N VAL A 211 -10.47 -16.58 5.79
CA VAL A 211 -10.03 -15.81 6.95
C VAL A 211 -9.80 -16.69 8.17
N PRO A 212 -8.91 -16.32 9.10
CA PRO A 212 -8.80 -17.01 10.38
C PRO A 212 -10.10 -16.83 11.17
N LYS A 213 -10.58 -17.92 11.77
CA LYS A 213 -11.76 -17.90 12.62
C LYS A 213 -11.58 -16.93 13.79
N GLY A 214 -12.56 -16.08 13.98
CA GLY A 214 -12.53 -15.02 14.99
C GLY A 214 -12.03 -13.68 14.48
N ILE A 215 -11.51 -13.60 13.26
CA ILE A 215 -11.11 -12.35 12.59
C ILE A 215 -12.18 -11.96 11.57
N ASP A 216 -12.59 -10.68 11.58
CA ASP A 216 -13.53 -10.19 10.57
C ASP A 216 -12.79 -10.05 9.21
N PRO A 217 -13.43 -10.41 8.08
CA PRO A 217 -12.85 -10.24 6.76
C PRO A 217 -12.32 -8.83 6.52
N GLY A 218 -11.07 -8.73 6.04
CA GLY A 218 -10.35 -7.47 5.82
C GLY A 218 -9.45 -7.04 6.98
N PHE A 219 -9.46 -7.78 8.11
CA PHE A 219 -8.62 -7.52 9.28
C PHE A 219 -7.54 -8.61 9.51
N GLU A 220 -7.43 -9.58 8.63
CA GLU A 220 -6.43 -10.65 8.68
C GLU A 220 -5.05 -10.20 8.18
N TYR A 221 -4.52 -9.10 8.74
CA TYR A 221 -3.19 -8.58 8.44
C TYR A 221 -2.65 -7.77 9.62
N ALA A 222 -1.35 -7.53 9.66
CA ALA A 222 -0.71 -6.66 10.65
C ALA A 222 -0.67 -5.22 10.13
N PRO A 223 -1.43 -4.27 10.72
CA PRO A 223 -1.48 -2.89 10.26
C PRO A 223 -0.10 -2.23 10.21
N GLY A 224 0.24 -1.60 9.10
CA GLY A 224 1.50 -0.88 8.88
C GLY A 224 2.70 -1.75 8.56
N GLN A 225 2.60 -3.08 8.67
CA GLN A 225 3.75 -3.97 8.45
C GLN A 225 4.27 -3.91 7.01
N SER A 226 3.42 -3.72 6.03
CA SER A 226 3.82 -3.56 4.63
C SER A 226 4.76 -2.36 4.41
N ARG A 227 4.72 -1.38 5.30
CA ARG A 227 5.58 -0.19 5.25
C ARG A 227 6.87 -0.28 6.05
N VAL A 228 6.91 -1.10 7.11
CA VAL A 228 8.10 -1.23 7.97
C VAL A 228 8.99 -2.40 7.61
N ALA A 229 8.44 -3.40 6.94
CA ALA A 229 9.15 -4.57 6.43
C ALA A 229 8.76 -4.86 4.97
N PRO A 230 8.99 -3.93 4.04
CA PRO A 230 8.64 -4.16 2.65
C PRO A 230 9.45 -5.32 2.09
N ALA A 231 8.77 -6.24 1.42
CA ALA A 231 9.42 -7.31 0.68
C ALA A 231 9.92 -6.83 -0.68
N VAL A 232 10.89 -7.54 -1.27
CA VAL A 232 11.27 -7.33 -2.66
C VAL A 232 10.06 -7.66 -3.54
N PRO A 233 9.54 -6.71 -4.35
CA PRO A 233 8.38 -6.97 -5.18
C PRO A 233 8.76 -7.93 -6.31
N PRO A 234 8.09 -9.09 -6.48
CA PRO A 234 8.37 -10.01 -7.57
C PRO A 234 7.94 -9.41 -8.92
N LEU A 235 8.51 -9.93 -10.01
CA LEU A 235 7.97 -9.64 -11.34
C LEU A 235 6.54 -10.22 -11.42
N ARG A 236 5.59 -9.41 -11.87
CA ARG A 236 4.20 -9.87 -12.00
C ARG A 236 4.09 -11.03 -12.98
N ALA A 237 3.24 -11.99 -12.67
CA ALA A 237 2.98 -13.14 -13.54
C ALA A 237 2.34 -12.72 -14.87
N TYR A 238 1.66 -11.58 -14.88
CA TYR A 238 1.10 -10.92 -16.05
C TYR A 238 1.49 -9.45 -16.04
N ASP A 239 1.67 -8.84 -17.18
CA ASP A 239 1.95 -7.42 -17.30
C ASP A 239 0.64 -6.65 -17.58
N PRO A 240 0.09 -5.93 -16.60
CA PRO A 240 -1.13 -5.15 -16.79
C PRO A 240 -0.87 -3.77 -17.41
N LEU A 241 0.39 -3.41 -17.66
CA LEU A 241 0.72 -2.17 -18.35
C LEU A 241 0.30 -2.28 -19.82
N PRO A 242 -0.43 -1.29 -20.33
CA PRO A 242 -0.71 -1.25 -21.77
C PRO A 242 0.62 -1.15 -22.52
N GLN A 243 0.78 -1.98 -23.53
CA GLN A 243 1.94 -1.94 -24.41
C GLN A 243 1.67 -1.00 -25.58
N PRO A 244 2.61 -0.11 -25.96
CA PRO A 244 2.46 0.70 -27.14
C PRO A 244 2.54 -0.20 -28.39
N ILE A 245 1.45 -0.25 -29.14
CA ILE A 245 1.37 -1.00 -30.39
C ILE A 245 1.36 0.01 -31.53
N PRO A 246 2.31 -0.07 -32.48
CA PRO A 246 2.37 0.85 -33.62
C PRO A 246 1.03 0.93 -34.36
N GLY A 247 0.51 2.15 -34.55
CA GLY A 247 -0.77 2.39 -35.22
C GLY A 247 -2.02 2.03 -34.42
N ALA A 248 -1.89 1.55 -33.19
CA ALA A 248 -3.04 1.29 -32.33
C ALA A 248 -3.67 2.59 -31.82
N LYS A 249 -5.00 2.59 -31.76
CA LYS A 249 -5.76 3.67 -31.10
C LYS A 249 -6.08 3.21 -29.67
N TYR A 250 -5.56 3.96 -28.71
CA TYR A 250 -5.85 3.75 -27.31
C TYR A 250 -7.05 4.60 -26.90
N SER A 251 -8.12 3.98 -26.41
CA SER A 251 -9.23 4.72 -25.83
C SER A 251 -9.07 4.77 -24.31
N ALA A 252 -8.96 5.95 -23.74
CA ALA A 252 -8.95 6.13 -22.31
C ALA A 252 -10.33 5.83 -21.73
N THR A 253 -10.54 4.59 -21.26
CA THR A 253 -11.75 4.26 -20.51
C THR A 253 -11.66 4.88 -19.14
N THR A 254 -12.33 6.01 -18.98
CA THR A 254 -12.48 6.69 -17.68
C THR A 254 -13.71 6.23 -16.92
N ALA A 255 -14.46 5.30 -17.49
CA ALA A 255 -15.64 4.74 -16.86
C ALA A 255 -15.28 4.11 -15.52
N GLY A 256 -15.82 4.68 -14.43
CA GLY A 256 -15.61 4.19 -13.08
C GLY A 256 -14.43 4.80 -12.31
N LEU A 257 -13.67 5.74 -12.88
CA LEU A 257 -12.59 6.44 -12.18
C LEU A 257 -12.99 7.89 -11.85
N PRO A 258 -13.65 8.14 -10.70
CA PRO A 258 -14.23 9.45 -10.39
C PRO A 258 -13.20 10.55 -10.13
N ASN A 259 -11.93 10.20 -9.93
CA ASN A 259 -10.86 11.13 -9.54
C ASN A 259 -9.84 11.41 -10.64
N ARG A 260 -10.23 11.24 -11.89
CA ARG A 260 -9.34 11.60 -12.99
C ARG A 260 -9.12 13.11 -13.03
N ARG A 261 -7.90 13.55 -12.80
CA ARG A 261 -7.41 14.87 -13.17
C ARG A 261 -6.25 14.64 -14.14
N LEU A 262 -6.41 15.07 -15.37
CA LEU A 262 -5.29 15.20 -16.28
C LEU A 262 -4.60 16.51 -15.93
N PRO A 263 -3.33 16.48 -15.50
CA PRO A 263 -2.51 17.69 -15.53
C PRO A 263 -2.33 18.11 -16.98
N ASP A 264 -1.97 19.35 -17.19
CA ASP A 264 -1.50 19.86 -18.47
C ASP A 264 -0.38 18.95 -19.04
N ALA A 265 0.34 19.34 -20.02
CA ALA A 265 1.37 18.51 -20.64
C ALA A 265 2.36 17.89 -19.64
N MET A 266 2.86 16.69 -19.91
CA MET A 266 3.99 16.13 -19.17
C MET A 266 5.23 17.04 -19.31
N PRO A 267 6.12 17.06 -18.27
CA PRO A 267 7.39 17.76 -18.35
C PRO A 267 8.21 17.35 -19.60
N THR A 268 9.03 18.26 -20.13
CA THR A 268 9.86 17.98 -21.31
C THR A 268 10.79 16.78 -21.09
N PRO A 269 11.03 15.92 -22.12
CA PRO A 269 11.93 14.77 -22.01
C PRO A 269 13.34 15.18 -21.60
N ARG A 270 13.95 14.44 -20.68
CA ARG A 270 15.35 14.67 -20.27
C ARG A 270 16.31 13.98 -21.23
N THR A 271 17.37 14.70 -21.63
CA THR A 271 18.44 14.10 -22.42
C THR A 271 19.34 13.20 -21.54
N VAL A 272 19.62 12.01 -22.02
CA VAL A 272 20.53 11.03 -21.39
C VAL A 272 21.48 10.47 -22.42
N LEU A 273 22.64 10.00 -21.96
CA LEU A 273 23.68 9.42 -22.82
C LEU A 273 23.21 8.13 -23.50
N ALA A 274 23.77 7.81 -24.64
CA ALA A 274 23.46 6.61 -25.41
C ALA A 274 23.68 5.31 -24.62
N ASN A 275 24.64 5.28 -23.67
CA ASN A 275 24.95 4.11 -22.84
C ASN A 275 23.90 3.79 -21.78
N ARG A 276 22.85 4.63 -21.63
CA ARG A 276 21.70 4.28 -20.79
C ARG A 276 20.81 3.18 -21.40
N VAL A 277 21.06 2.83 -22.67
CA VAL A 277 20.51 1.64 -23.31
C VAL A 277 21.65 0.63 -23.47
N LEU A 278 21.57 -0.44 -22.71
CA LEU A 278 22.60 -1.48 -22.67
C LEU A 278 22.75 -2.19 -24.02
N PRO A 279 23.94 -2.72 -24.35
CA PRO A 279 24.14 -3.48 -25.56
C PRO A 279 23.29 -4.75 -25.59
N ALA A 280 22.96 -5.23 -26.76
CA ALA A 280 22.34 -6.53 -26.93
C ALA A 280 23.36 -7.65 -26.63
N GLY A 281 22.85 -8.81 -26.19
CA GLY A 281 23.69 -10.01 -26.04
C GLY A 281 24.33 -10.17 -24.64
N LEU A 282 24.12 -9.27 -23.70
CA LEU A 282 24.51 -9.50 -22.32
C LEU A 282 23.76 -10.69 -21.70
N THR A 283 24.37 -11.31 -20.70
CA THR A 283 23.72 -12.36 -19.91
C THR A 283 22.67 -11.74 -19.00
N ASP A 284 21.70 -12.53 -18.55
CA ASP A 284 20.67 -12.05 -17.60
C ASP A 284 21.31 -11.56 -16.30
N GLN A 285 22.41 -12.18 -15.86
CA GLN A 285 23.17 -11.73 -14.69
C GLN A 285 23.77 -10.34 -14.90
N GLN A 286 24.38 -10.08 -16.05
CA GLN A 286 24.94 -8.76 -16.36
C GLN A 286 23.87 -7.67 -16.39
N TYR A 287 22.70 -7.94 -16.99
CA TYR A 287 21.56 -7.02 -16.95
C TYR A 287 21.07 -6.76 -15.52
N LEU A 288 21.02 -7.83 -14.70
CA LEU A 288 20.64 -7.71 -13.29
C LEU A 288 21.62 -6.83 -12.50
N ASP A 289 22.91 -7.08 -12.66
CA ASP A 289 23.97 -6.37 -11.93
C ASP A 289 23.96 -4.87 -12.26
N GLU A 290 23.72 -4.49 -13.52
CA GLU A 290 23.55 -3.10 -13.93
C GLU A 290 22.34 -2.44 -13.23
N PHE A 291 21.19 -3.11 -13.19
CA PHE A 291 20.02 -2.57 -12.54
C PHE A 291 20.19 -2.46 -11.02
N LEU A 292 20.69 -3.52 -10.36
CA LEU A 292 20.89 -3.54 -8.92
C LEU A 292 21.93 -2.51 -8.47
N GLY A 293 23.03 -2.38 -9.24
CA GLY A 293 24.09 -1.42 -8.99
C GLY A 293 23.61 0.04 -8.93
N GLU A 294 22.55 0.37 -9.70
CA GLU A 294 21.93 1.70 -9.67
C GLU A 294 21.36 2.09 -8.31
N PHE A 295 21.05 1.12 -7.44
CA PHE A 295 20.47 1.30 -6.12
C PHE A 295 21.40 0.86 -4.98
N GLY A 296 22.64 0.46 -5.31
CA GLY A 296 23.58 -0.10 -4.33
C GLY A 296 23.18 -1.48 -3.81
N ALA A 297 22.26 -2.17 -4.51
CA ALA A 297 21.89 -3.55 -4.23
C ALA A 297 22.83 -4.53 -4.94
N THR A 298 22.86 -5.76 -4.46
CA THR A 298 23.56 -6.88 -5.09
C THR A 298 22.66 -8.09 -5.20
N GLU A 299 23.08 -9.13 -5.90
CA GLU A 299 22.31 -10.38 -5.99
C GLU A 299 21.98 -10.98 -4.62
N SER A 300 22.90 -10.88 -3.64
CA SER A 300 22.75 -11.43 -2.30
C SER A 300 22.22 -10.44 -1.26
N ALA A 301 22.24 -9.14 -1.55
CA ALA A 301 21.85 -8.11 -0.60
C ALA A 301 20.90 -7.09 -1.26
N PRO A 302 19.61 -7.13 -0.95
CA PRO A 302 18.66 -6.12 -1.40
C PRO A 302 18.93 -4.77 -0.74
N ALA A 303 18.55 -3.69 -1.41
CA ALA A 303 18.59 -2.33 -0.89
C ALA A 303 17.21 -1.73 -0.76
N VAL A 304 17.00 -0.91 0.26
CA VAL A 304 15.77 -0.13 0.42
C VAL A 304 15.96 1.23 -0.24
N PHE A 305 15.25 1.47 -1.30
CA PHE A 305 15.23 2.74 -2.01
C PHE A 305 14.01 3.57 -1.57
N LYS A 306 14.23 4.83 -1.19
CA LYS A 306 13.16 5.79 -0.95
C LYS A 306 12.94 6.63 -2.19
N ASP A 307 11.73 6.60 -2.71
CA ASP A 307 11.34 7.35 -3.89
C ASP A 307 11.12 8.86 -3.61
N VAL A 308 10.77 9.61 -4.65
CA VAL A 308 10.56 11.08 -4.56
C VAL A 308 9.42 11.50 -3.66
N ILE A 309 8.51 10.60 -3.31
CA ILE A 309 7.40 10.85 -2.38
C ILE A 309 7.68 10.32 -0.97
N GLY A 310 8.86 9.72 -0.75
CA GLY A 310 9.31 9.19 0.54
C GLY A 310 8.87 7.74 0.82
N ASP A 311 8.25 7.06 -0.13
CA ASP A 311 7.86 5.67 0.00
C ASP A 311 9.03 4.72 -0.31
N ALA A 312 9.07 3.59 0.39
CA ALA A 312 10.13 2.60 0.22
C ALA A 312 9.78 1.57 -0.87
N VAL A 313 10.77 1.28 -1.72
CA VAL A 313 10.76 0.14 -2.65
C VAL A 313 12.01 -0.69 -2.38
N VAL A 314 11.85 -1.98 -2.14
CA VAL A 314 12.99 -2.88 -1.91
C VAL A 314 13.48 -3.41 -3.25
N ILE A 315 14.69 -3.07 -3.58
CA ILE A 315 15.34 -3.47 -4.83
C ILE A 315 16.22 -4.68 -4.57
N GLY A 316 16.01 -5.75 -5.29
CA GLY A 316 16.77 -6.98 -5.12
C GLY A 316 16.48 -8.01 -6.21
N ARG A 317 17.26 -9.11 -6.18
CA ARG A 317 17.17 -10.21 -7.15
C ARG A 317 15.75 -10.76 -7.32
N GLY A 318 14.96 -10.78 -6.23
CA GLY A 318 13.56 -11.26 -6.25
C GLY A 318 12.63 -10.52 -7.21
N MET A 319 12.99 -9.32 -7.67
CA MET A 319 12.25 -8.60 -8.73
C MET A 319 12.29 -9.34 -10.08
N PHE A 320 13.30 -10.16 -10.30
CA PHE A 320 13.56 -10.81 -11.58
C PHE A 320 13.59 -12.35 -11.49
N SER A 321 13.05 -12.91 -10.41
CA SER A 321 13.02 -14.36 -10.21
C SER A 321 11.81 -14.77 -9.38
N ASN A 322 11.17 -15.88 -9.74
CA ASN A 322 10.02 -16.42 -8.99
C ASN A 322 10.41 -17.11 -7.67
N THR A 323 11.70 -17.43 -7.50
CA THR A 323 12.22 -18.04 -6.28
C THR A 323 13.60 -17.47 -5.96
N PRO A 324 14.07 -17.52 -4.70
CA PRO A 324 15.35 -16.94 -4.31
C PRO A 324 16.55 -17.42 -5.14
N THR A 325 16.52 -18.67 -5.60
CA THR A 325 17.59 -19.30 -6.39
C THR A 325 17.16 -19.70 -7.81
N GLY A 326 15.97 -19.32 -8.22
CA GLY A 326 15.40 -19.67 -9.52
C GLY A 326 16.05 -18.91 -10.68
N PRO A 327 15.69 -19.27 -11.92
CA PRO A 327 16.21 -18.60 -13.11
C PRO A 327 15.78 -17.13 -13.15
N LEU A 328 16.63 -16.29 -13.70
CA LEU A 328 16.30 -14.89 -13.95
C LEU A 328 15.32 -14.78 -15.15
N LEU A 329 14.38 -13.87 -15.01
CA LEU A 329 13.30 -13.66 -15.98
C LEU A 329 13.44 -12.33 -16.74
N ILE A 330 14.63 -11.74 -16.77
CA ILE A 330 14.88 -10.40 -17.31
C ILE A 330 14.48 -10.28 -18.78
N LYS A 331 14.80 -11.28 -19.59
CA LYS A 331 14.42 -11.29 -21.02
C LYS A 331 12.93 -11.43 -21.26
N ARG A 332 12.20 -11.99 -20.30
CA ARG A 332 10.73 -12.10 -20.38
C ARG A 332 10.03 -10.77 -20.15
N SER A 333 10.66 -9.83 -19.46
CA SER A 333 10.12 -8.49 -19.26
C SER A 333 10.13 -7.63 -20.53
N GLY A 334 10.89 -8.03 -21.57
CA GLY A 334 11.04 -7.26 -22.80
C GLY A 334 11.85 -5.98 -22.68
N VAL A 335 12.37 -5.66 -21.49
CA VAL A 335 13.04 -4.39 -21.18
C VAL A 335 14.48 -4.56 -20.72
N ALA A 336 15.12 -5.68 -21.04
CA ALA A 336 16.46 -6.02 -20.57
C ALA A 336 17.50 -4.93 -20.85
N ARG A 337 17.49 -4.36 -22.05
CA ARG A 337 18.42 -3.32 -22.46
C ARG A 337 18.12 -1.95 -21.83
N GLU A 338 16.88 -1.70 -21.51
CA GLU A 338 16.32 -0.46 -21.00
C GLU A 338 16.19 -0.45 -19.47
N LEU A 339 16.72 -1.46 -18.77
CA LEU A 339 16.71 -1.50 -17.30
C LEU A 339 17.29 -0.25 -16.65
N PRO A 340 18.38 0.38 -17.16
CA PRO A 340 18.85 1.64 -16.61
C PRO A 340 17.84 2.79 -16.77
N LEU A 341 17.04 2.81 -17.83
CA LEU A 341 15.96 3.82 -17.99
C LEU A 341 14.83 3.59 -16.98
N LEU A 342 14.51 2.32 -16.66
CA LEU A 342 13.55 2.00 -15.59
C LEU A 342 14.09 2.40 -14.23
N ALA A 343 15.38 2.16 -13.95
CA ALA A 343 16.02 2.62 -12.72
C ALA A 343 15.96 4.16 -12.59
N ASP A 344 16.30 4.88 -13.66
CA ASP A 344 16.19 6.33 -13.70
C ASP A 344 14.74 6.82 -13.51
N THR A 345 13.77 6.08 -14.04
CA THR A 345 12.35 6.41 -13.88
C THR A 345 11.92 6.31 -12.43
N LEU A 346 12.35 5.29 -11.72
CA LEU A 346 12.06 5.14 -10.29
C LEU A 346 12.78 6.19 -9.43
N LYS A 347 14.06 6.49 -9.75
CA LYS A 347 14.87 7.47 -8.99
C LYS A 347 14.43 8.92 -9.20
N ALA A 348 14.03 9.28 -10.42
CA ALA A 348 13.72 10.68 -10.77
C ALA A 348 12.60 10.74 -11.83
N PRO A 349 11.39 10.33 -11.49
CA PRO A 349 10.25 10.34 -12.42
C PRO A 349 9.91 11.75 -12.90
N ASP A 350 9.19 11.85 -14.01
CA ASP A 350 8.49 13.07 -14.40
C ASP A 350 7.18 13.17 -13.64
N GLU A 351 6.47 12.04 -13.46
CA GLU A 351 5.24 11.96 -12.70
C GLU A 351 5.15 10.67 -11.89
N VAL A 352 4.51 10.74 -10.73
CA VAL A 352 4.10 9.56 -9.94
C VAL A 352 2.60 9.57 -9.76
N TRP A 353 1.97 8.49 -10.20
CA TRP A 353 0.53 8.27 -10.12
C TRP A 353 0.22 7.11 -9.20
N VAL A 354 -0.90 7.19 -8.48
CA VAL A 354 -1.44 6.07 -7.72
C VAL A 354 -2.86 5.79 -8.17
N ARG A 355 -3.19 4.53 -8.29
CA ARG A 355 -4.54 4.07 -8.64
C ARG A 355 -4.91 2.80 -7.90
N LEU A 356 -6.21 2.59 -7.78
CA LEU A 356 -6.79 1.31 -7.39
C LEU A 356 -7.10 0.54 -8.67
N GLU A 357 -6.58 -0.68 -8.78
CA GLU A 357 -6.82 -1.56 -9.91
C GLU A 357 -7.53 -2.83 -9.48
N TRP A 358 -8.62 -3.14 -10.16
CA TRP A 358 -9.36 -4.36 -9.92
C TRP A 358 -8.77 -5.53 -10.70
N LEU A 359 -8.42 -6.60 -9.99
CA LEU A 359 -7.88 -7.83 -10.57
C LEU A 359 -9.01 -8.85 -10.71
N GLU A 360 -9.65 -8.91 -11.88
CA GLU A 360 -10.82 -9.80 -12.12
C GLU A 360 -10.52 -11.27 -11.80
N GLY A 361 -9.38 -11.80 -12.26
CA GLY A 361 -8.98 -13.18 -12.00
C GLY A 361 -8.71 -13.52 -10.53
N GLN A 362 -8.52 -12.52 -9.66
CA GLN A 362 -8.29 -12.68 -8.22
C GLN A 362 -9.44 -12.10 -7.39
N SER A 363 -10.42 -11.48 -8.02
CA SER A 363 -11.55 -10.80 -7.36
C SER A 363 -11.12 -9.86 -6.23
N LYS A 364 -10.02 -9.15 -6.42
CA LYS A 364 -9.50 -8.16 -5.46
C LYS A 364 -9.01 -6.91 -6.17
N ALA A 365 -8.98 -5.81 -5.43
CA ALA A 365 -8.31 -4.59 -5.87
C ALA A 365 -6.91 -4.52 -5.25
N VAL A 366 -5.99 -3.89 -5.95
CA VAL A 366 -4.64 -3.55 -5.47
C VAL A 366 -4.36 -2.07 -5.68
N VAL A 367 -3.65 -1.47 -4.75
CA VAL A 367 -3.12 -0.11 -4.88
C VAL A 367 -1.81 -0.18 -5.63
N ARG A 368 -1.71 0.55 -6.75
CA ARG A 368 -0.51 0.59 -7.56
C ARG A 368 0.03 1.99 -7.69
N ARG A 369 1.34 2.12 -7.57
CA ARG A 369 2.08 3.32 -7.90
C ARG A 369 2.75 3.15 -9.25
N ARG A 370 2.60 4.16 -10.10
CA ARG A 370 3.16 4.19 -11.44
C ARG A 370 4.04 5.42 -11.57
N TYR A 371 5.28 5.19 -11.96
CA TYR A 371 6.30 6.19 -12.22
C TYR A 371 6.46 6.32 -13.73
N LEU A 372 6.35 7.54 -14.24
CA LEU A 372 6.45 7.85 -15.66
C LEU A 372 7.64 8.75 -15.89
N ARG A 373 8.44 8.46 -16.91
CA ARG A 373 9.50 9.36 -17.34
C ARG A 373 9.73 9.26 -18.84
N ARG A 374 9.90 10.44 -19.47
CA ARG A 374 10.27 10.58 -20.88
C ARG A 374 11.76 10.88 -21.00
N PHE A 375 12.41 10.26 -21.98
CA PHE A 375 13.83 10.39 -22.24
C PHE A 375 14.10 10.80 -23.68
N LYS A 376 15.09 11.66 -23.88
CA LYS A 376 15.74 11.88 -25.17
C LYS A 376 17.12 11.22 -25.08
N VAL A 377 17.26 10.00 -25.60
CA VAL A 377 18.52 9.26 -25.60
C VAL A 377 19.38 9.71 -26.77
N GLU A 378 20.65 10.07 -26.51
CA GLU A 378 21.60 10.45 -27.56
C GLU A 378 21.70 9.39 -28.66
N GLY A 379 21.68 9.82 -29.91
CA GLY A 379 21.72 8.92 -31.06
C GLY A 379 20.41 8.21 -31.40
N GLN A 380 19.36 8.39 -30.60
CA GLN A 380 18.02 7.88 -30.88
C GLN A 380 17.13 8.99 -31.43
N PRO A 381 16.49 8.80 -32.60
CA PRO A 381 15.68 9.85 -33.23
C PRO A 381 14.35 10.09 -32.52
N ILE A 382 13.85 9.07 -31.78
CA ILE A 382 12.53 9.08 -31.14
C ILE A 382 12.74 9.09 -29.61
N PRO A 383 12.02 9.93 -28.86
CA PRO A 383 12.03 9.89 -27.41
C PRO A 383 11.57 8.53 -26.87
N ALA A 384 12.17 8.11 -25.77
CA ALA A 384 11.70 6.94 -25.02
C ALA A 384 10.73 7.35 -23.93
N LEU A 385 9.70 6.54 -23.73
CA LEU A 385 8.86 6.56 -22.54
C LEU A 385 9.18 5.32 -21.70
N ALA A 386 9.53 5.50 -20.44
CA ALA A 386 9.70 4.41 -19.50
C ALA A 386 8.67 4.50 -18.37
N VAL A 387 8.12 3.37 -18.00
CA VAL A 387 7.10 3.22 -16.97
C VAL A 387 7.55 2.14 -16.00
N PHE A 388 7.62 2.48 -14.71
CA PHE A 388 7.80 1.52 -13.63
C PHE A 388 6.53 1.52 -12.78
N GLU A 389 5.93 0.36 -12.57
CA GLU A 389 4.72 0.25 -11.75
C GLU A 389 4.91 -0.81 -10.67
N VAL A 390 4.52 -0.51 -9.44
CA VAL A 390 4.64 -1.41 -8.29
C VAL A 390 3.37 -1.39 -7.44
N GLY A 391 3.03 -2.54 -6.89
CA GLY A 391 1.96 -2.77 -5.93
C GLY A 391 2.23 -4.01 -5.10
N ASP A 392 1.31 -4.39 -4.20
CA ASP A 392 1.45 -5.59 -3.36
C ASP A 392 1.53 -6.90 -4.15
N ASP A 393 1.06 -6.89 -5.40
CA ASP A 393 1.14 -8.03 -6.32
C ASP A 393 2.45 -8.10 -7.12
N GLY A 394 3.36 -7.16 -6.89
CA GLY A 394 4.66 -7.10 -7.54
C GLY A 394 4.87 -5.85 -8.40
N TRP A 395 5.88 -5.90 -9.25
CA TRP A 395 6.22 -4.82 -10.17
C TRP A 395 6.07 -5.22 -11.63
N ALA A 396 5.89 -4.24 -12.49
CA ALA A 396 5.97 -4.35 -13.94
C ALA A 396 6.66 -3.11 -14.51
N GLY A 397 7.29 -3.26 -15.67
CA GLY A 397 7.96 -2.16 -16.35
C GLY A 397 7.83 -2.25 -17.85
N VAL A 398 7.81 -1.11 -18.50
CA VAL A 398 7.88 -0.97 -19.96
C VAL A 398 8.79 0.19 -20.32
N SER A 399 9.53 0.03 -21.41
CA SER A 399 10.23 1.14 -22.05
C SER A 399 10.09 1.00 -23.56
N SER A 400 9.84 2.08 -24.26
CA SER A 400 9.57 2.08 -25.69
C SER A 400 10.11 3.34 -26.36
N PHE A 401 10.64 3.18 -27.56
CA PHE A 401 11.08 4.24 -28.45
C PHE A 401 10.13 4.43 -29.65
N VAL A 402 8.94 3.85 -29.63
CA VAL A 402 7.97 4.01 -30.71
C VAL A 402 7.18 5.31 -30.56
N PRO A 403 6.80 5.98 -31.65
CA PRO A 403 6.06 7.25 -31.58
C PRO A 403 4.75 7.14 -30.80
N GLU A 404 4.08 6.01 -30.90
CA GLU A 404 2.81 5.74 -30.22
C GLU A 404 2.96 5.71 -28.68
N ALA A 405 4.14 5.40 -28.20
CA ALA A 405 4.42 5.44 -26.76
C ALA A 405 4.35 6.85 -26.16
N ASP A 406 4.46 7.88 -27.00
CA ASP A 406 4.33 9.29 -26.61
C ASP A 406 3.01 9.91 -27.11
N SER A 407 2.08 9.09 -27.61
CA SER A 407 0.77 9.56 -28.03
C SER A 407 -0.07 10.02 -26.85
N THR A 408 -0.90 11.05 -27.05
CA THR A 408 -1.78 11.58 -26.01
C THR A 408 -2.68 10.50 -25.42
N GLU A 409 -3.27 9.65 -26.27
CA GLU A 409 -4.19 8.60 -25.83
C GLU A 409 -3.49 7.55 -24.95
N TYR A 410 -2.28 7.15 -25.32
CA TYR A 410 -1.49 6.19 -24.53
C TYR A 410 -1.07 6.79 -23.18
N LEU A 411 -0.57 8.03 -23.20
CA LEU A 411 -0.20 8.75 -21.98
C LEU A 411 -1.40 8.96 -21.06
N GLU A 412 -2.58 9.24 -21.60
CA GLU A 412 -3.80 9.34 -20.81
C GLU A 412 -4.15 8.04 -20.08
N GLN A 413 -3.94 6.89 -20.71
CA GLN A 413 -4.15 5.58 -20.03
C GLN A 413 -3.15 5.36 -18.90
N LEU A 414 -1.91 5.81 -19.07
CA LEU A 414 -0.89 5.70 -18.04
C LEU A 414 -1.12 6.67 -16.87
N ARG A 415 -1.73 7.83 -17.15
CA ARG A 415 -1.97 8.93 -16.21
C ARG A 415 -3.37 8.83 -15.57
N LEU A 416 -3.77 7.65 -15.15
CA LEU A 416 -5.03 7.40 -14.45
C LEU A 416 -4.83 7.29 -12.95
N GLY A 417 -5.75 7.87 -12.18
CA GLY A 417 -5.74 7.83 -10.72
C GLY A 417 -5.45 9.18 -10.09
N VAL A 418 -4.66 9.20 -9.03
CA VAL A 418 -4.27 10.39 -8.28
C VAL A 418 -2.81 10.71 -8.56
N LEU A 419 -2.53 11.93 -9.02
CA LEU A 419 -1.17 12.42 -9.19
C LEU A 419 -0.58 12.75 -7.81
N LEU A 420 0.53 12.09 -7.43
CA LEU A 420 1.26 12.31 -6.19
C LEU A 420 2.45 13.24 -6.36
N TYR A 421 3.08 13.21 -7.52
CA TYR A 421 4.26 14.00 -7.82
C TYR A 421 4.26 14.38 -9.30
N SER A 422 4.61 15.61 -9.58
CA SER A 422 5.00 16.09 -10.92
C SER A 422 6.31 16.85 -10.78
N ARG A 423 7.25 16.53 -11.64
CA ARG A 423 8.54 17.24 -11.69
C ARG A 423 8.30 18.71 -12.00
N PRO A 424 8.85 19.65 -11.23
CA PRO A 424 8.84 21.06 -11.60
C PRO A 424 9.60 21.27 -12.92
N GLU A 425 9.14 22.23 -13.73
CA GLU A 425 9.80 22.62 -14.98
C GLU A 425 11.19 23.20 -14.78
#